data_1ef7e517f87382d7ab8bba5c4dc8058d
#
_entry.id   1ef7e517f87382d7ab8bba5c4dc8058d
#
_cell.length_a   1.000
_cell.length_b   1.000
_cell.length_c   1.000
_cell.angle_alpha   90.00
_cell.angle_beta   90.00
_cell.angle_gamma   90.00
#
_symmetry.space_group_name_H-M   'P 1'
#
loop_
_entity.id
_entity.type
_entity.pdbx_description
1 polymer ?
#
loop_
_entity_poly.entity_id
_entity_poly.type
_entity_poly.pdbx_seq_one_letter_code
_entity_poly.pdbx_strand_id
1 'polypeptide(L)' 'MDEEEWKKHAKNMLKAELTRRGISYEMLVAKLNAIGVDENYNSVNTKLNRGSFSFVFALQCFKAMDAKEIRLD' A
#
# COMPACT_ATOMS: atom_id res chain seq x y z
N MET A 1 -19.00 -1.00 10.48
CA MET A 1 -17.69 -0.46 10.89
C MET A 1 -17.73 1.06 10.78
N ASP A 2 -17.13 1.76 11.75
CA ASP A 2 -17.02 3.20 11.65
C ASP A 2 -15.84 3.60 10.76
N GLU A 3 -15.62 4.87 10.58
CA GLU A 3 -14.59 5.39 9.67
C GLU A 3 -13.19 4.93 10.08
N GLU A 4 -12.90 4.94 11.39
CA GLU A 4 -11.59 4.53 11.89
C GLU A 4 -11.34 3.04 11.65
N GLU A 5 -12.37 2.23 11.79
CA GLU A 5 -12.28 0.79 11.53
C GLU A 5 -12.05 0.53 10.04
N TRP A 6 -12.69 1.30 9.16
CA TRP A 6 -12.45 1.19 7.72
C TRP A 6 -11.02 1.53 7.36
N LYS A 7 -10.48 2.60 7.96
CA LYS A 7 -9.07 2.99 7.73
C LYS A 7 -8.11 1.91 8.20
N LYS A 8 -8.38 1.33 9.36
CA LYS A 8 -7.57 0.24 9.90
C LYS A 8 -7.62 -0.98 8.98
N HIS A 9 -8.81 -1.29 8.47
CA HIS A 9 -8.99 -2.41 7.56
C HIS A 9 -8.21 -2.20 6.27
N ALA A 10 -8.29 -1.00 5.69
CA ALA A 10 -7.56 -0.67 4.46
C ALA A 10 -6.05 -0.78 4.67
N LYS A 11 -5.56 -0.23 5.79
CA LYS A 11 -4.14 -0.31 6.15
C LYS A 11 -3.69 -1.76 6.28
N ASN A 12 -4.45 -2.56 7.03
CA ASN A 12 -4.08 -3.95 7.28
C ASN A 12 -4.10 -4.78 6.01
N MET A 13 -5.05 -4.50 5.13
CA MET A 13 -5.16 -5.20 3.85
C MET A 13 -3.93 -4.96 2.99
N LEU A 14 -3.49 -3.70 2.88
CA LEU A 14 -2.32 -3.37 2.08
C LEU A 14 -1.04 -3.92 2.72
N LYS A 15 -0.92 -3.81 4.05
CA LYS A 15 0.24 -4.37 4.77
C LYS A 15 0.32 -5.89 4.62
N ALA A 16 -0.83 -6.58 4.63
CA ALA A 16 -0.86 -8.02 4.45
C ALA A 16 -0.34 -8.42 3.06
N GLU A 17 -0.69 -7.65 2.03
CA GLU A 17 -0.19 -7.92 0.68
C GLU A 17 1.32 -7.74 0.60
N LEU A 18 1.84 -6.69 1.24
CA LEU A 18 3.29 -6.46 1.31
C LEU A 18 3.99 -7.60 2.04
N THR A 19 3.47 -7.98 3.20
CA THR A 19 4.05 -9.04 4.02
C THR A 19 4.07 -10.37 3.28
N ARG A 20 2.96 -10.71 2.63
CA ARG A 20 2.83 -11.98 1.89
C ARG A 20 3.87 -12.07 0.78
N ARG A 21 4.25 -10.95 0.20
CA ARG A 21 5.22 -10.88 -0.90
C ARG A 21 6.65 -10.57 -0.43
N GLY A 22 6.85 -10.39 0.88
CA GLY A 22 8.17 -10.07 1.42
C GLY A 22 8.68 -8.71 0.99
N ILE A 23 7.80 -7.73 0.84
CA ILE A 23 8.15 -6.40 0.36
C ILE A 23 8.14 -5.43 1.52
N SER A 24 9.30 -4.84 1.82
CA SER A 24 9.42 -3.77 2.81
C SER A 24 8.95 -2.44 2.22
N TYR A 25 8.80 -1.42 3.07
CA TYR A 25 8.42 -0.09 2.59
C TYR A 25 9.49 0.49 1.66
N GLU A 26 10.77 0.25 1.97
CA GLU A 26 11.86 0.70 1.10
C GLU A 26 11.78 0.03 -0.27
N MET A 27 11.50 -1.26 -0.28
CA MET A 27 11.32 -1.99 -1.54
C MET A 27 10.11 -1.48 -2.31
N LEU A 28 9.02 -1.16 -1.61
CA LEU A 28 7.82 -0.61 -2.24
C LEU A 28 8.12 0.72 -2.91
N VAL A 29 8.87 1.59 -2.23
CA VAL A 29 9.27 2.88 -2.80
C VAL A 29 10.05 2.66 -4.10
N ALA A 30 11.02 1.75 -4.08
CA ALA A 30 11.82 1.45 -5.27
C ALA A 30 10.95 0.94 -6.41
N LYS A 31 9.99 0.06 -6.08
CA LYS A 31 9.08 -0.49 -7.09
C LYS A 31 8.13 0.56 -7.65
N LEU A 32 7.63 1.45 -6.80
CA LEU A 32 6.78 2.57 -7.24
C LEU A 32 7.56 3.49 -8.19
N ASN A 33 8.78 3.85 -7.80
CA ASN A 33 9.62 4.70 -8.65
C ASN A 33 9.91 4.03 -10.00
N ALA A 34 10.09 2.71 -9.99
CA ALA A 34 10.37 1.96 -11.21
C ALA A 34 9.22 2.01 -12.21
N ILE A 35 7.98 2.17 -11.75
CA ILE A 35 6.83 2.29 -12.64
C ILE A 35 6.41 3.75 -12.87
N GLY A 36 7.28 4.69 -12.51
CA GLY A 36 7.07 6.11 -12.79
C GLY A 36 6.28 6.87 -11.74
N VAL A 37 6.08 6.28 -10.56
CA VAL A 37 5.38 6.95 -9.45
C VAL A 37 6.42 7.55 -8.52
N ASP A 38 6.41 8.88 -8.38
CA ASP A 38 7.37 9.61 -7.55
C ASP A 38 6.95 9.50 -6.08
N GLU A 39 7.66 8.67 -5.32
CA GLU A 39 7.39 8.46 -3.90
C GLU A 39 8.68 8.38 -3.10
N ASN A 40 8.55 8.57 -1.78
CA ASN A 40 9.65 8.41 -0.84
C ASN A 40 9.14 7.66 0.40
N TYR A 41 10.09 7.21 1.23
CA TYR A 41 9.77 6.40 2.40
C TYR A 41 8.82 7.12 3.36
N ASN A 42 9.10 8.40 3.67
CA ASN A 42 8.29 9.13 4.64
C ASN A 42 6.83 9.27 4.17
N SER A 43 6.63 9.55 2.90
CA SER A 43 5.29 9.68 2.32
C SER A 43 4.54 8.35 2.37
N VAL A 44 5.19 7.28 1.94
CA VAL A 44 4.59 5.94 1.95
C VAL A 44 4.25 5.52 3.38
N ASN A 45 5.20 5.70 4.30
CA ASN A 45 5.00 5.34 5.70
C ASN A 45 3.80 6.09 6.30
N THR A 46 3.70 7.40 6.03
CA THR A 46 2.59 8.22 6.51
C THR A 46 1.25 7.76 5.94
N LYS A 47 1.20 7.54 4.63
CA LYS A 47 -0.04 7.12 3.95
C LYS A 47 -0.52 5.78 4.48
N LEU A 48 0.38 4.81 4.60
CA LEU A 48 0.02 3.47 5.07
C LEU A 48 -0.40 3.48 6.53
N ASN A 49 0.30 4.25 7.37
CA ASN A 49 -0.03 4.29 8.79
C ASN A 49 -1.37 4.98 9.07
N ARG A 50 -1.76 5.94 8.25
CA ARG A 50 -3.06 6.60 8.40
C ARG A 50 -4.22 5.74 7.91
N GLY A 51 -3.99 4.94 6.88
CA GLY A 51 -5.04 4.11 6.27
C GLY A 51 -6.07 4.91 5.48
N SER A 52 -5.87 6.22 5.32
CA SER A 52 -6.79 7.09 4.60
C SER A 52 -6.22 7.51 3.24
N PHE A 53 -5.44 6.64 2.64
CA PHE A 53 -4.86 6.87 1.32
C PHE A 53 -5.93 6.72 0.22
N SER A 54 -5.67 7.32 -0.93
CA SER A 54 -6.59 7.25 -2.06
C SER A 54 -6.56 5.85 -2.70
N PHE A 55 -7.63 5.52 -3.41
CA PHE A 55 -7.65 4.29 -4.19
C PHE A 55 -6.60 4.33 -5.31
N VAL A 56 -6.31 5.53 -5.84
CA VAL A 56 -5.25 5.68 -6.83
C VAL A 56 -3.92 5.22 -6.25
N PHE A 57 -3.60 5.66 -5.04
CA PHE A 57 -2.36 5.21 -4.38
C PHE A 57 -2.36 3.70 -4.19
N ALA A 58 -3.49 3.14 -3.75
CA ALA A 58 -3.61 1.69 -3.56
C ALA A 58 -3.35 0.94 -4.88
N LEU A 59 -3.94 1.41 -5.98
CA LEU A 59 -3.73 0.81 -7.29
C LEU A 59 -2.26 0.86 -7.70
N GLN A 60 -1.61 1.99 -7.46
CA GLN A 60 -0.18 2.14 -7.77
C GLN A 60 0.65 1.12 -7.00
N CYS A 61 0.33 0.94 -5.71
CA CYS A 61 1.02 -0.05 -4.89
C CYS A 61 0.79 -1.47 -5.40
N PHE A 62 -0.44 -1.81 -5.74
CA PHE A 62 -0.75 -3.15 -6.25
C PHE A 62 -0.03 -3.42 -7.57
N LYS A 63 0.01 -2.44 -8.47
CA LYS A 63 0.76 -2.57 -9.72
C LYS A 63 2.26 -2.71 -9.44
N ALA A 64 2.79 -1.93 -8.53
CA ALA A 64 4.21 -1.99 -8.16
C ALA A 64 4.58 -3.35 -7.60
N MET A 65 3.68 -3.97 -6.82
CA MET A 65 3.87 -5.30 -6.27
C MET A 65 3.66 -6.43 -7.28
N ASP A 66 3.18 -6.10 -8.47
CA ASP A 66 2.77 -7.10 -9.47
C ASP A 66 1.66 -8.00 -8.93
N ALA A 67 0.74 -7.43 -8.17
CA ALA A 67 -0.38 -8.18 -7.61
C ALA A 67 -1.44 -8.42 -8.68
N LYS A 68 -1.76 -9.69 -8.91
CA LYS A 68 -2.77 -10.07 -9.90
C LYS A 68 -4.17 -10.06 -9.32
N GLU A 69 -4.27 -10.21 -8.01
CA GLU A 69 -5.55 -10.21 -7.32
C GLU A 69 -5.34 -9.74 -5.89
N ILE A 70 -6.39 -9.21 -5.28
CA ILE A 70 -6.35 -8.64 -3.94
C ILE A 70 -7.37 -9.34 -3.06
N ARG A 71 -6.96 -9.77 -1.88
CA ARG A 71 -7.85 -10.39 -0.90
C ARG A 71 -8.51 -9.31 -0.06
N LEU A 72 -9.81 -9.47 0.15
CA LEU A 72 -10.58 -8.57 1.00
C LEU A 72 -10.81 -9.14 2.40
N ASP A 73 -10.45 -10.40 2.63
CA ASP A 73 -10.63 -11.06 3.93
C ASP A 73 -9.46 -10.86 4.90
#